data_2aec974fa39909564e302921a1fe33ee
#
_entry.id   2aec974fa39909564e302921a1fe33ee
#
_cell.length_a   1.000
_cell.length_b   1.000
_cell.length_c   1.000
_cell.angle_alpha   90.00
_cell.angle_beta   90.00
_cell.angle_gamma   90.00
#
_symmetry.space_group_name_H-M   'P 1'
#
loop_
_entity.id
_entity.type
_entity.pdbx_description
1 polymer ?
#
loop_
_entity_poly.entity_id
_entity_poly.type
_entity_poly.pdbx_seq_one_letter_code
_entity_poly.pdbx_strand_id
1 'polypeptide(L)'
;MGTLTYLQYTNRVLEDINETTLSALSSSRGIQTVVKNSVNRAINDIANSEVEWPFLHSDKDQDTYAGVAEYSLPSDHSYVDFDSFMLFPKNLVTNGTFDSNITSWTDGSSGTGEIGFNSTGPQPPASRTGALRLTAGSSGTAIAYQALTTTKNKQYRVSFGATYPSGGDLTLNLGTSANGTQISTNTITIDDIGDFEYVNYTFTATGTTTYISFSQSVDTQVDIDNVVVSEDFHPHKLKYISYDEFQDVLKERDRGTNVSRLAIPECVYRTQDEKFGLSPVPDMSTYTISYEYWKTTTVLSSDSDTSDIPARYEHAVIAKARYYAAVLRSDTATAQASLTEFDDHMKKMRIELVNKKDYFRAV
;
A
#
# COMPACT_ATOMS: atom_id res chain seq x y z
N MET A 1 9.65 -12.04 21.12
CA MET A 1 9.85 -10.95 22.09
C MET A 1 9.39 -9.68 21.41
N GLY A 2 8.64 -8.82 22.09
CA GLY A 2 8.24 -7.51 21.54
C GLY A 2 9.41 -6.55 21.52
N THR A 3 9.35 -5.53 20.67
CA THR A 3 10.34 -4.45 20.59
C THR A 3 10.37 -3.66 21.90
N LEU A 4 11.55 -3.24 22.38
CA LEU A 4 11.68 -2.41 23.57
C LEU A 4 11.01 -1.05 23.36
N THR A 5 10.35 -0.55 24.41
CA THR A 5 9.80 0.81 24.41
C THR A 5 10.90 1.85 24.66
N TYR A 6 10.62 3.11 24.34
CA TYR A 6 11.56 4.21 24.59
C TYR A 6 12.04 4.29 26.05
N LEU A 7 11.11 4.12 27.00
CA LEU A 7 11.45 4.04 28.41
C LEU A 7 12.36 2.85 28.72
N GLN A 8 12.08 1.69 28.13
CA GLN A 8 12.91 0.48 28.34
C GLN A 8 14.30 0.62 27.75
N TYR A 9 14.44 1.18 26.53
CA TYR A 9 15.74 1.52 25.95
C TYR A 9 16.54 2.43 26.88
N THR A 10 15.90 3.52 27.32
CA THR A 10 16.55 4.50 28.21
C THR A 10 17.01 3.84 29.50
N ASN A 11 16.18 3.03 30.14
CA ASN A 11 16.49 2.37 31.39
C ASN A 11 17.62 1.32 31.22
N ARG A 12 17.64 0.56 30.13
CA ARG A 12 18.75 -0.37 29.83
C ARG A 12 20.09 0.36 29.76
N VAL A 13 20.13 1.50 29.04
CA VAL A 13 21.37 2.29 28.96
C VAL A 13 21.74 2.88 30.32
N LEU A 14 20.77 3.33 31.13
CA LEU A 14 21.02 3.83 32.48
C LEU A 14 21.60 2.74 33.40
N GLU A 15 21.05 1.52 33.34
CA GLU A 15 21.58 0.34 34.06
C GLU A 15 23.04 0.06 33.65
N ASP A 16 23.34 0.06 32.36
CA ASP A 16 24.69 -0.19 31.81
C ASP A 16 25.75 0.81 32.30
N ILE A 17 25.33 2.07 32.58
CA ILE A 17 26.23 3.12 33.09
C ILE A 17 26.09 3.33 34.61
N ASN A 18 25.44 2.39 35.32
CA ASN A 18 25.22 2.40 36.76
C ASN A 18 24.51 3.66 37.27
N GLU A 19 23.41 4.06 36.59
CA GLU A 19 22.54 5.15 36.96
C GLU A 19 21.16 4.69 37.35
N THR A 20 20.45 5.51 38.10
CA THR A 20 19.07 5.22 38.53
C THR A 20 18.11 5.21 37.34
N THR A 21 17.33 4.14 37.21
CA THR A 21 16.28 4.00 36.21
C THR A 21 15.13 4.98 36.41
N LEU A 22 14.36 5.22 35.35
CA LEU A 22 13.22 6.10 35.30
C LEU A 22 11.91 5.31 35.40
N SER A 23 10.92 5.83 36.13
CA SER A 23 9.55 5.36 36.07
C SER A 23 8.77 5.95 34.87
N ALA A 24 9.18 7.13 34.38
CA ALA A 24 8.65 7.81 33.21
C ALA A 24 9.71 8.77 32.62
N LEU A 25 9.73 8.91 31.30
CA LEU A 25 10.69 9.80 30.59
C LEU A 25 10.50 11.29 30.93
N SER A 26 9.31 11.68 31.33
CA SER A 26 9.00 13.04 31.78
C SER A 26 9.74 13.44 33.07
N SER A 27 10.15 12.48 33.88
CA SER A 27 10.90 12.70 35.12
C SER A 27 12.41 12.76 34.93
N SER A 28 12.93 12.62 33.70
CA SER A 28 14.37 12.58 33.40
C SER A 28 15.07 13.89 33.75
N ARG A 29 16.26 13.80 34.37
CA ARG A 29 17.09 14.95 34.76
C ARG A 29 18.58 14.65 34.52
N GLY A 30 19.34 15.71 34.23
CA GLY A 30 20.79 15.59 34.07
C GLY A 30 21.17 14.50 33.05
N ILE A 31 21.98 13.54 33.47
CA ILE A 31 22.45 12.43 32.62
C ILE A 31 21.31 11.60 32.06
N GLN A 32 20.20 11.41 32.78
CA GLN A 32 19.06 10.65 32.31
C GLN A 32 18.42 11.30 31.07
N THR A 33 18.38 12.64 31.01
CA THR A 33 17.91 13.38 29.82
C THR A 33 18.86 13.17 28.64
N VAL A 34 20.15 13.15 28.89
CA VAL A 34 21.16 12.89 27.85
C VAL A 34 21.01 11.48 27.30
N VAL A 35 20.88 10.48 28.18
CA VAL A 35 20.67 9.08 27.77
C VAL A 35 19.38 8.93 26.94
N LYS A 36 18.29 9.53 27.43
CA LYS A 36 17.03 9.56 26.67
C LYS A 36 17.24 10.09 25.24
N ASN A 37 17.87 11.24 25.08
CA ASN A 37 18.13 11.82 23.76
C ASN A 37 19.12 11.00 22.92
N SER A 38 20.06 10.32 23.58
CA SER A 38 21.05 9.46 22.92
C SER A 38 20.40 8.22 22.27
N VAL A 39 19.29 7.73 22.79
CA VAL A 39 18.52 6.63 22.16
C VAL A 39 18.00 7.06 20.78
N ASN A 40 17.31 8.20 20.68
CA ASN A 40 16.85 8.70 19.38
C ASN A 40 18.02 8.97 18.41
N ARG A 41 19.12 9.51 18.93
CA ARG A 41 20.32 9.73 18.11
C ARG A 41 20.91 8.42 17.61
N ALA A 42 20.96 7.39 18.44
CA ALA A 42 21.43 6.06 18.04
C ALA A 42 20.54 5.43 16.97
N ILE A 43 19.22 5.53 17.10
CA ILE A 43 18.27 5.07 16.10
C ILE A 43 18.49 5.78 14.77
N ASN A 44 18.63 7.10 14.78
CA ASN A 44 18.93 7.89 13.58
C ASN A 44 20.27 7.49 12.94
N ASP A 45 21.32 7.27 13.72
CA ASP A 45 22.62 6.86 13.18
C ASP A 45 22.54 5.49 12.49
N ILE A 46 21.78 4.54 13.05
CA ILE A 46 21.52 3.24 12.44
C ILE A 46 20.73 3.41 11.15
N ALA A 47 19.62 4.16 11.18
CA ALA A 47 18.77 4.37 10.02
C ALA A 47 19.54 5.02 8.86
N ASN A 48 20.39 6.00 9.14
CA ASN A 48 21.18 6.72 8.13
C ASN A 48 22.46 6.00 7.69
N SER A 49 22.78 4.86 8.30
CA SER A 49 24.01 4.10 7.94
C SER A 49 23.88 3.29 6.65
N GLU A 50 22.66 3.03 6.21
CA GLU A 50 22.29 2.39 4.94
C GLU A 50 21.05 3.04 4.38
N VAL A 51 20.96 3.13 3.05
CA VAL A 51 19.82 3.75 2.37
C VAL A 51 18.62 2.83 2.34
N GLU A 52 18.84 1.52 2.19
CA GLU A 52 17.81 0.53 1.87
C GLU A 52 17.62 -0.49 3.01
N TRP A 53 17.42 0.00 4.23
CA TRP A 53 17.04 -0.89 5.31
C TRP A 53 15.66 -1.51 5.06
N PRO A 54 15.52 -2.86 5.05
CA PRO A 54 14.22 -3.50 4.81
C PRO A 54 13.14 -3.15 5.82
N PHE A 55 13.50 -2.79 7.04
CA PHE A 55 12.54 -2.37 8.07
C PHE A 55 12.04 -0.93 7.92
N LEU A 56 12.63 -0.14 7.02
CA LEU A 56 12.17 1.20 6.62
C LEU A 56 11.49 1.18 5.25
N HIS A 57 11.49 0.04 4.56
CA HIS A 57 10.84 -0.11 3.26
C HIS A 57 9.31 0.05 3.36
N SER A 58 8.73 0.68 2.37
CA SER A 58 7.29 0.88 2.23
C SER A 58 6.91 1.04 0.77
N ASP A 59 5.69 0.65 0.45
CA ASP A 59 5.08 0.86 -0.86
C ASP A 59 4.13 2.06 -0.81
N LYS A 60 3.97 2.73 -1.93
CA LYS A 60 3.02 3.83 -2.08
C LYS A 60 2.25 3.70 -3.38
N ASP A 61 0.94 3.75 -3.26
CA ASP A 61 0.02 3.91 -4.37
C ASP A 61 -0.43 5.37 -4.47
N GLN A 62 -0.33 5.93 -5.67
CA GLN A 62 -0.73 7.28 -6.00
C GLN A 62 -1.66 7.28 -7.21
N ASP A 63 -2.91 7.68 -7.00
CA ASP A 63 -3.85 7.89 -8.09
C ASP A 63 -3.45 9.09 -8.94
N THR A 64 -3.57 8.96 -10.26
CA THR A 64 -3.36 10.06 -11.19
C THR A 64 -4.62 10.88 -11.43
N TYR A 65 -4.43 12.10 -11.89
CA TYR A 65 -5.49 12.98 -12.32
C TYR A 65 -5.21 13.50 -13.73
N ALA A 66 -6.24 13.54 -14.58
CA ALA A 66 -6.11 14.02 -15.94
C ALA A 66 -5.52 15.45 -15.96
N GLY A 67 -4.49 15.66 -16.76
CA GLY A 67 -3.83 16.96 -16.90
C GLY A 67 -2.88 17.35 -15.76
N VAL A 68 -2.70 16.51 -14.74
CA VAL A 68 -1.75 16.74 -13.63
C VAL A 68 -0.45 16.02 -13.92
N ALA A 69 0.62 16.78 -14.07
CA ALA A 69 1.95 16.26 -14.42
C ALA A 69 2.78 15.85 -13.19
N GLU A 70 2.61 16.52 -12.06
CA GLU A 70 3.49 16.39 -10.90
C GLU A 70 2.73 15.99 -9.63
N TYR A 71 3.33 15.10 -8.84
CA TYR A 71 2.77 14.54 -7.61
C TYR A 71 3.80 14.62 -6.49
N SER A 72 3.33 14.89 -5.26
CA SER A 72 4.20 14.93 -4.08
C SER A 72 4.65 13.54 -3.67
N LEU A 73 5.92 13.40 -3.31
CA LEU A 73 6.43 12.22 -2.63
C LEU A 73 5.87 12.14 -1.21
N PRO A 74 5.85 10.96 -0.56
CA PRO A 74 5.47 10.83 0.84
C PRO A 74 6.30 11.75 1.73
N SER A 75 5.69 12.42 2.70
CA SER A 75 6.37 13.39 3.58
C SER A 75 7.42 12.75 4.49
N ASP A 76 7.34 11.45 4.69
CA ASP A 76 8.23 10.63 5.51
C ASP A 76 9.31 9.90 4.69
N HIS A 77 9.42 10.17 3.38
CA HIS A 77 10.43 9.50 2.57
C HIS A 77 11.86 9.97 2.93
N SER A 78 12.78 9.03 2.93
CA SER A 78 14.22 9.26 2.96
C SER A 78 14.83 9.03 1.58
N TYR A 79 14.41 7.95 0.94
CA TYR A 79 14.84 7.56 -0.39
C TYR A 79 13.66 6.98 -1.18
N VAL A 80 13.62 7.22 -2.48
CA VAL A 80 12.61 6.68 -3.40
C VAL A 80 13.30 5.96 -4.53
N ASP A 81 12.93 4.71 -4.77
CA ASP A 81 13.42 3.95 -5.92
C ASP A 81 12.63 4.33 -7.18
N PHE A 82 13.19 5.22 -7.97
CA PHE A 82 12.57 5.64 -9.24
C PHE A 82 12.54 4.52 -10.30
N ASP A 83 13.30 3.45 -10.11
CA ASP A 83 13.22 2.27 -10.96
C ASP A 83 12.11 1.31 -10.57
N SER A 84 11.43 1.52 -9.46
CA SER A 84 10.30 0.70 -9.02
C SER A 84 8.94 1.15 -9.57
N PHE A 85 8.85 2.32 -10.18
CA PHE A 85 7.58 2.92 -10.61
C PHE A 85 6.85 2.07 -11.64
N MET A 86 5.65 1.63 -11.26
CA MET A 86 4.74 0.84 -12.09
C MET A 86 3.44 1.59 -12.30
N LEU A 87 2.93 1.60 -13.52
CA LEU A 87 1.59 2.12 -13.84
C LEU A 87 0.59 0.99 -13.90
N PHE A 88 -0.47 1.12 -13.12
CA PHE A 88 -1.59 0.18 -13.07
C PHE A 88 -2.89 0.86 -13.51
N PRO A 89 -3.83 0.12 -14.10
CA PRO A 89 -5.19 0.60 -14.25
C PRO A 89 -5.85 0.73 -12.87
N LYS A 90 -6.45 1.89 -12.59
CA LYS A 90 -7.15 2.14 -11.33
C LYS A 90 -8.39 1.27 -11.22
N ASN A 91 -8.60 0.67 -10.05
CA ASN A 91 -9.89 0.03 -9.75
C ASN A 91 -10.98 1.10 -9.57
N LEU A 92 -12.02 1.01 -10.36
CA LEU A 92 -13.17 1.92 -10.31
C LEU A 92 -14.21 1.51 -9.27
N VAL A 93 -14.16 0.26 -8.80
CA VAL A 93 -15.07 -0.27 -7.77
C VAL A 93 -14.62 0.20 -6.40
N THR A 94 -15.56 0.73 -5.64
CA THR A 94 -15.36 1.06 -4.23
C THR A 94 -15.82 -0.11 -3.38
N ASN A 95 -15.01 -0.50 -2.39
CA ASN A 95 -15.30 -1.62 -1.50
C ASN A 95 -15.62 -2.93 -2.24
N GLY A 96 -14.72 -3.33 -3.15
CA GLY A 96 -14.85 -4.59 -3.90
C GLY A 96 -14.24 -5.80 -3.17
N THR A 97 -13.48 -5.59 -2.10
CA THR A 97 -12.88 -6.65 -1.27
C THR A 97 -13.75 -7.06 -0.08
N PHE A 98 -14.77 -6.29 0.24
CA PHE A 98 -15.74 -6.57 1.31
C PHE A 98 -15.14 -6.97 2.66
N ASP A 99 -13.99 -6.42 3.05
CA ASP A 99 -13.26 -6.84 4.25
C ASP A 99 -14.05 -6.68 5.56
N SER A 100 -14.99 -5.74 5.62
CA SER A 100 -15.75 -5.44 6.85
C SER A 100 -17.24 -5.15 6.67
N ASN A 101 -17.67 -4.81 5.44
CA ASN A 101 -19.05 -4.43 5.15
C ASN A 101 -19.30 -4.40 3.64
N ILE A 102 -20.54 -4.04 3.22
CA ILE A 102 -20.94 -3.88 1.82
C ILE A 102 -21.28 -2.41 1.47
N THR A 103 -20.73 -1.45 2.20
CA THR A 103 -20.96 -0.02 1.88
C THR A 103 -20.54 0.28 0.44
N SER A 104 -21.18 1.27 -0.18
CA SER A 104 -21.04 1.65 -1.59
C SER A 104 -21.70 0.70 -2.59
N TRP A 105 -22.25 -0.43 -2.14
CA TRP A 105 -23.13 -1.28 -2.96
C TRP A 105 -24.58 -1.00 -2.61
N THR A 106 -25.39 -0.83 -3.65
CA THR A 106 -26.80 -0.50 -3.49
C THR A 106 -27.64 -1.75 -3.69
N ASP A 107 -28.60 -1.94 -2.79
CA ASP A 107 -29.61 -2.99 -2.91
C ASP A 107 -30.68 -2.60 -3.94
N GLY A 108 -30.77 -3.38 -5.01
CA GLY A 108 -31.81 -3.27 -6.04
C GLY A 108 -32.76 -4.46 -6.05
N SER A 109 -32.75 -5.26 -5.00
CA SER A 109 -33.48 -6.52 -4.90
C SER A 109 -35.01 -6.34 -5.01
N SER A 110 -35.71 -7.39 -5.38
CA SER A 110 -37.15 -7.43 -5.49
C SER A 110 -37.76 -8.65 -4.80
N GLY A 111 -39.01 -8.53 -4.38
CA GLY A 111 -39.71 -9.62 -3.69
C GLY A 111 -39.02 -10.01 -2.38
N THR A 112 -38.63 -11.26 -2.24
CA THR A 112 -37.91 -11.80 -1.07
C THR A 112 -36.39 -11.82 -1.25
N GLY A 113 -35.86 -11.24 -2.32
CA GLY A 113 -34.42 -11.11 -2.54
C GLY A 113 -33.79 -10.08 -1.62
N GLU A 114 -32.55 -10.30 -1.21
CA GLU A 114 -31.78 -9.38 -0.37
C GLU A 114 -30.28 -9.46 -0.65
N ILE A 115 -29.55 -8.41 -0.30
CA ILE A 115 -28.09 -8.41 -0.26
C ILE A 115 -27.61 -8.27 1.17
N GLY A 116 -26.45 -8.86 1.51
CA GLY A 116 -25.91 -8.83 2.85
C GLY A 116 -24.39 -8.94 2.90
N PHE A 117 -23.83 -8.64 4.05
CA PHE A 117 -22.43 -8.89 4.35
C PHE A 117 -22.26 -10.29 4.95
N ASN A 118 -21.44 -11.11 4.32
CA ASN A 118 -21.05 -12.40 4.88
C ASN A 118 -19.67 -12.27 5.53
N SER A 119 -19.61 -12.24 6.87
CA SER A 119 -18.37 -12.09 7.63
C SER A 119 -17.47 -13.34 7.61
N THR A 120 -18.01 -14.49 7.25
CA THR A 120 -17.23 -15.74 7.11
C THR A 120 -16.75 -15.98 5.70
N GLY A 121 -17.18 -15.15 4.74
CA GLY A 121 -16.82 -14.99 3.35
C GLY A 121 -16.53 -16.23 2.53
N PRO A 122 -16.45 -16.12 1.22
CA PRO A 122 -15.95 -17.22 0.42
C PRO A 122 -14.48 -17.46 0.80
N GLN A 123 -14.18 -18.67 1.20
CA GLN A 123 -12.82 -19.15 1.39
C GLN A 123 -12.38 -19.88 0.11
N PRO A 124 -11.37 -19.60 -0.57
CA PRO A 124 -9.99 -19.28 -0.30
C PRO A 124 -9.47 -18.10 -1.17
N PRO A 125 -8.29 -17.57 -0.86
CA PRO A 125 -7.32 -18.07 0.08
C PRO A 125 -7.64 -17.64 1.51
N ALA A 126 -7.28 -18.48 2.47
CA ALA A 126 -7.62 -18.45 3.91
C ALA A 126 -7.27 -17.16 4.70
N SER A 127 -6.97 -16.06 4.03
CA SER A 127 -6.56 -14.78 4.65
C SER A 127 -7.57 -13.64 4.49
N ARG A 128 -8.70 -13.86 3.80
CA ARG A 128 -9.73 -12.84 3.61
C ARG A 128 -11.03 -13.25 4.26
N THR A 129 -11.57 -12.35 5.06
CA THR A 129 -12.85 -12.51 5.75
C THR A 129 -13.79 -11.45 5.21
N GLY A 130 -14.88 -11.86 4.59
CA GLY A 130 -15.91 -10.98 4.08
C GLY A 130 -16.28 -11.26 2.64
N ALA A 131 -17.56 -11.09 2.33
CA ALA A 131 -18.08 -11.17 0.97
C ALA A 131 -19.39 -10.40 0.85
N LEU A 132 -19.72 -10.00 -0.37
CA LEU A 132 -21.07 -9.58 -0.73
C LEU A 132 -21.92 -10.83 -0.97
N ARG A 133 -22.93 -11.06 -0.14
CA ARG A 133 -23.89 -12.15 -0.30
C ARG A 133 -25.16 -11.68 -0.98
N LEU A 134 -25.54 -12.40 -2.02
CA LEU A 134 -26.85 -12.30 -2.62
C LEU A 134 -27.69 -13.49 -2.19
N THR A 135 -28.88 -13.24 -1.63
CA THR A 135 -29.85 -14.28 -1.27
C THR A 135 -31.12 -14.03 -2.06
N ALA A 136 -31.38 -14.87 -3.06
CA ALA A 136 -32.67 -14.83 -3.73
C ALA A 136 -33.65 -15.68 -2.93
N GLY A 137 -34.78 -15.12 -2.55
CA GLY A 137 -35.84 -15.90 -1.92
C GLY A 137 -36.69 -16.61 -2.98
N SER A 138 -37.62 -17.44 -2.51
CA SER A 138 -38.51 -18.25 -3.35
C SER A 138 -39.36 -17.49 -4.38
N SER A 139 -39.47 -16.18 -4.24
CA SER A 139 -40.28 -15.31 -5.14
C SER A 139 -39.63 -13.96 -5.41
N GLY A 140 -38.31 -13.85 -5.29
CA GLY A 140 -37.59 -12.59 -5.45
C GLY A 140 -36.27 -12.77 -6.21
N THR A 141 -35.66 -11.64 -6.58
CA THR A 141 -34.33 -11.55 -7.18
C THR A 141 -33.48 -10.68 -6.27
N ALA A 142 -32.32 -11.21 -5.85
CA ALA A 142 -31.32 -10.42 -5.17
C ALA A 142 -30.48 -9.66 -6.20
N ILE A 143 -30.30 -8.35 -6.02
CA ILE A 143 -29.54 -7.49 -6.94
C ILE A 143 -28.67 -6.54 -6.14
N ALA A 144 -27.34 -6.62 -6.38
CA ALA A 144 -26.39 -5.64 -5.89
C ALA A 144 -25.82 -4.85 -7.06
N TYR A 145 -25.75 -3.52 -6.97
CA TYR A 145 -25.17 -2.72 -8.03
C TYR A 145 -24.34 -1.54 -7.53
N GLN A 146 -23.43 -1.09 -8.41
CA GLN A 146 -22.65 0.13 -8.20
C GLN A 146 -22.53 0.90 -9.52
N ALA A 147 -22.60 2.24 -9.46
CA ALA A 147 -22.35 3.11 -10.59
C ALA A 147 -20.85 3.45 -10.67
N LEU A 148 -20.26 3.26 -11.83
CA LEU A 148 -18.85 3.50 -12.11
C LEU A 148 -18.69 4.68 -13.06
N THR A 149 -17.71 5.54 -12.81
CA THR A 149 -17.30 6.57 -13.76
C THR A 149 -16.44 5.97 -14.86
N THR A 150 -16.92 5.99 -16.08
CA THR A 150 -16.24 5.40 -17.24
C THR A 150 -16.03 6.45 -18.33
N THR A 151 -15.18 6.14 -19.30
CA THR A 151 -14.97 6.96 -20.50
C THR A 151 -15.56 6.26 -21.71
N LYS A 152 -16.43 6.96 -22.43
CA LYS A 152 -17.10 6.42 -23.62
C LYS A 152 -16.09 5.88 -24.64
N ASN A 153 -16.38 4.73 -25.20
CA ASN A 153 -15.58 3.99 -26.20
C ASN A 153 -14.25 3.44 -25.67
N LYS A 154 -13.98 3.50 -24.35
CA LYS A 154 -12.84 2.82 -23.74
C LYS A 154 -13.23 1.40 -23.35
N GLN A 155 -12.27 0.51 -23.42
CA GLN A 155 -12.42 -0.90 -23.03
C GLN A 155 -12.04 -1.05 -21.56
N TYR A 156 -12.85 -1.79 -20.83
CA TYR A 156 -12.69 -2.09 -19.42
C TYR A 156 -12.72 -3.59 -19.22
N ARG A 157 -12.06 -4.02 -18.15
CA ARG A 157 -12.09 -5.39 -17.66
C ARG A 157 -12.77 -5.41 -16.30
N VAL A 158 -13.72 -6.32 -16.12
CA VAL A 158 -14.28 -6.69 -14.82
C VAL A 158 -13.76 -8.04 -14.42
N SER A 159 -13.27 -8.15 -13.18
CA SER A 159 -12.87 -9.42 -12.57
C SER A 159 -13.43 -9.51 -11.16
N PHE A 160 -13.81 -10.70 -10.75
CA PHE A 160 -14.29 -10.99 -9.40
C PHE A 160 -14.19 -12.49 -9.13
N GLY A 161 -14.30 -12.85 -7.86
CA GLY A 161 -14.49 -14.22 -7.46
C GLY A 161 -15.92 -14.46 -6.98
N ALA A 162 -16.45 -15.63 -7.25
CA ALA A 162 -17.77 -16.04 -6.79
C ALA A 162 -17.77 -17.47 -6.30
N THR A 163 -18.58 -17.74 -5.28
CA THR A 163 -18.81 -19.09 -4.79
C THR A 163 -20.28 -19.30 -4.47
N TYR A 164 -20.73 -20.54 -4.65
CA TYR A 164 -22.07 -20.97 -4.28
C TYR A 164 -22.05 -21.88 -3.07
N PRO A 165 -22.63 -21.46 -1.95
CA PRO A 165 -22.88 -22.37 -0.84
C PRO A 165 -23.87 -23.48 -1.16
N SER A 166 -24.73 -23.29 -2.18
CA SER A 166 -25.85 -24.20 -2.46
C SER A 166 -26.13 -24.48 -3.98
N GLY A 167 -25.22 -24.03 -4.87
CA GLY A 167 -25.40 -24.17 -6.33
C GLY A 167 -26.34 -23.12 -6.94
N GLY A 168 -26.10 -22.76 -8.21
CA GLY A 168 -26.97 -21.82 -8.93
C GLY A 168 -26.20 -20.95 -9.94
N ASP A 169 -26.92 -20.06 -10.62
CA ASP A 169 -26.37 -19.16 -11.62
C ASP A 169 -26.31 -17.72 -11.09
N LEU A 170 -25.15 -17.10 -11.23
CA LEU A 170 -24.96 -15.66 -11.01
C LEU A 170 -25.04 -14.94 -12.36
N THR A 171 -25.77 -13.85 -12.43
CA THR A 171 -25.80 -13.01 -13.62
C THR A 171 -25.04 -11.70 -13.35
N LEU A 172 -24.05 -11.42 -14.19
CA LEU A 172 -23.38 -10.12 -14.26
C LEU A 172 -24.04 -9.29 -15.36
N ASN A 173 -24.63 -8.16 -14.98
CA ASN A 173 -25.19 -7.18 -15.90
C ASN A 173 -24.33 -5.92 -15.94
N LEU A 174 -24.02 -5.46 -17.13
CA LEU A 174 -23.32 -4.20 -17.41
C LEU A 174 -24.23 -3.32 -18.27
N GLY A 175 -24.53 -2.14 -17.77
CA GLY A 175 -25.52 -1.29 -18.44
C GLY A 175 -25.36 0.19 -18.13
N THR A 176 -26.29 0.98 -18.67
CA THR A 176 -26.38 2.44 -18.47
C THR A 176 -27.33 2.81 -17.32
N SER A 177 -27.92 1.82 -16.69
CA SER A 177 -28.80 1.97 -15.52
C SER A 177 -28.59 0.78 -14.57
N ALA A 178 -29.06 0.89 -13.33
CA ALA A 178 -29.05 -0.19 -12.35
C ALA A 178 -29.69 -1.46 -12.93
N ASN A 179 -29.00 -2.59 -12.80
CA ASN A 179 -29.38 -3.90 -13.38
C ASN A 179 -29.67 -3.86 -14.90
N GLY A 180 -29.16 -2.85 -15.60
CA GLY A 180 -29.32 -2.72 -17.05
C GLY A 180 -28.41 -3.69 -17.82
N THR A 181 -28.86 -4.12 -19.00
CA THR A 181 -28.17 -5.09 -19.87
C THR A 181 -27.70 -4.46 -21.19
N GLN A 182 -27.71 -3.11 -21.27
CA GLN A 182 -27.45 -2.39 -22.53
C GLN A 182 -26.03 -2.55 -23.07
N ILE A 183 -25.10 -2.96 -22.25
CA ILE A 183 -23.71 -3.19 -22.63
C ILE A 183 -23.45 -4.70 -22.74
N SER A 184 -23.72 -5.45 -21.67
CA SER A 184 -23.52 -6.91 -21.64
C SER A 184 -24.38 -7.54 -20.53
N THR A 185 -24.72 -8.81 -20.73
CA THR A 185 -25.24 -9.69 -19.69
C THR A 185 -24.52 -11.03 -19.80
N ASN A 186 -24.03 -11.55 -18.69
CA ASN A 186 -23.28 -12.80 -18.65
C ASN A 186 -23.77 -13.65 -17.48
N THR A 187 -24.18 -14.87 -17.78
CA THR A 187 -24.56 -15.87 -16.77
C THR A 187 -23.32 -16.71 -16.44
N ILE A 188 -23.02 -16.77 -15.15
CA ILE A 188 -21.91 -17.55 -14.61
C ILE A 188 -22.51 -18.73 -13.87
N THR A 189 -22.30 -19.93 -14.41
CA THR A 189 -22.68 -21.19 -13.76
C THR A 189 -21.48 -21.70 -12.98
N ILE A 190 -21.62 -21.87 -11.67
CA ILE A 190 -20.59 -22.42 -10.81
C ILE A 190 -20.98 -23.86 -10.50
N ASP A 191 -20.22 -24.80 -11.06
CA ASP A 191 -20.56 -26.20 -11.08
C ASP A 191 -20.34 -26.91 -9.74
N ASP A 192 -19.32 -26.47 -8.97
CA ASP A 192 -18.95 -27.10 -7.71
C ASP A 192 -19.30 -26.24 -6.48
N ILE A 193 -20.07 -26.84 -5.56
CA ILE A 193 -20.47 -26.19 -4.30
C ILE A 193 -19.24 -25.94 -3.42
N GLY A 194 -18.99 -24.67 -3.06
CA GLY A 194 -17.91 -24.27 -2.17
C GLY A 194 -16.59 -23.97 -2.87
N ASP A 195 -16.47 -24.20 -4.18
CA ASP A 195 -15.31 -23.73 -4.94
C ASP A 195 -15.44 -22.24 -5.27
N PHE A 196 -14.30 -21.57 -5.28
CA PHE A 196 -14.19 -20.15 -5.58
C PHE A 196 -13.73 -19.97 -7.02
N GLU A 197 -14.63 -19.52 -7.89
CA GLU A 197 -14.34 -19.30 -9.28
C GLU A 197 -13.96 -17.84 -9.56
N TYR A 198 -12.83 -17.66 -10.26
CA TYR A 198 -12.43 -16.35 -10.76
C TYR A 198 -12.96 -16.09 -12.15
N VAL A 199 -13.69 -15.00 -12.29
CA VAL A 199 -14.39 -14.63 -13.51
C VAL A 199 -13.79 -13.35 -14.08
N ASN A 200 -13.57 -13.31 -15.39
CA ASN A 200 -13.06 -12.15 -16.10
C ASN A 200 -13.89 -11.88 -17.36
N TYR A 201 -14.39 -10.65 -17.51
CA TYR A 201 -15.05 -10.19 -18.72
C TYR A 201 -14.49 -8.84 -19.17
N THR A 202 -14.50 -8.58 -20.48
CA THR A 202 -14.18 -7.28 -21.04
C THR A 202 -15.44 -6.65 -21.65
N PHE A 203 -15.54 -5.33 -21.53
CA PHE A 203 -16.64 -4.57 -22.12
C PHE A 203 -16.17 -3.19 -22.61
N THR A 204 -16.91 -2.61 -23.54
CA THR A 204 -16.67 -1.24 -24.00
C THR A 204 -17.73 -0.32 -23.41
N ALA A 205 -17.30 0.73 -22.69
CA ALA A 205 -18.24 1.68 -22.11
C ALA A 205 -18.95 2.51 -23.20
N THR A 206 -20.26 2.64 -23.10
CA THR A 206 -21.08 3.40 -24.06
C THR A 206 -21.33 4.84 -23.64
N GLY A 207 -20.96 5.19 -22.39
CA GLY A 207 -21.17 6.51 -21.80
C GLY A 207 -20.14 6.84 -20.72
N THR A 208 -20.40 7.92 -19.99
CA THR A 208 -19.56 8.36 -18.86
C THR A 208 -19.92 7.68 -17.54
N THR A 209 -20.99 6.89 -17.52
CA THR A 209 -21.42 6.09 -16.37
C THR A 209 -21.77 4.70 -16.85
N THR A 210 -21.20 3.69 -16.21
CA THR A 210 -21.55 2.29 -16.38
C THR A 210 -21.97 1.71 -15.04
N TYR A 211 -23.07 0.99 -15.01
CA TYR A 211 -23.51 0.23 -13.84
C TYR A 211 -23.00 -1.20 -13.95
N ILE A 212 -22.29 -1.65 -12.91
CA ILE A 212 -22.06 -3.06 -12.67
C ILE A 212 -23.15 -3.56 -11.73
N SER A 213 -23.77 -4.68 -12.08
CA SER A 213 -24.85 -5.28 -11.28
C SER A 213 -24.69 -6.79 -11.26
N PHE A 214 -24.76 -7.35 -10.06
CA PHE A 214 -24.84 -8.78 -9.84
C PHE A 214 -26.26 -9.14 -9.48
N SER A 215 -26.82 -10.16 -10.12
CA SER A 215 -28.16 -10.60 -9.82
C SER A 215 -28.26 -12.13 -9.68
N GLN A 216 -29.09 -12.55 -8.73
CA GLN A 216 -29.40 -13.94 -8.44
C GLN A 216 -30.91 -14.11 -8.36
N SER A 217 -31.48 -15.03 -9.14
CA SER A 217 -32.94 -15.22 -9.28
C SER A 217 -33.44 -16.60 -8.83
N VAL A 218 -32.54 -17.52 -8.53
CA VAL A 218 -32.87 -18.87 -8.03
C VAL A 218 -32.83 -18.85 -6.51
N ASP A 219 -33.68 -19.61 -5.83
CA ASP A 219 -33.75 -19.70 -4.35
C ASP A 219 -32.47 -20.31 -3.75
N THR A 220 -31.37 -19.57 -3.88
CA THR A 220 -30.01 -19.94 -3.47
C THR A 220 -29.24 -18.73 -2.98
N GLN A 221 -28.03 -18.95 -2.49
CA GLN A 221 -27.10 -17.91 -2.07
C GLN A 221 -25.84 -17.94 -2.93
N VAL A 222 -25.34 -16.73 -3.23
CA VAL A 222 -24.05 -16.52 -3.90
C VAL A 222 -23.24 -15.54 -3.08
N ASP A 223 -21.98 -15.86 -2.86
CA ASP A 223 -21.01 -14.94 -2.27
C ASP A 223 -20.06 -14.44 -3.37
N ILE A 224 -19.83 -13.13 -3.38
CA ILE A 224 -18.97 -12.45 -4.34
C ILE A 224 -17.89 -11.70 -3.58
N ASP A 225 -16.65 -11.76 -4.09
CA ASP A 225 -15.51 -11.06 -3.50
C ASP A 225 -14.51 -10.62 -4.58
N ASN A 226 -13.58 -9.74 -4.20
CA ASN A 226 -12.50 -9.25 -5.05
C ASN A 226 -12.98 -8.62 -6.37
N VAL A 227 -14.04 -7.82 -6.30
CA VAL A 227 -14.58 -7.15 -7.49
C VAL A 227 -13.66 -6.01 -7.91
N VAL A 228 -13.11 -6.12 -9.10
CA VAL A 228 -12.26 -5.10 -9.73
C VAL A 228 -12.83 -4.75 -11.09
N VAL A 229 -13.00 -3.48 -11.36
CA VAL A 229 -13.28 -2.96 -12.70
C VAL A 229 -12.25 -1.90 -13.02
N SER A 230 -11.50 -2.11 -14.08
CA SER A 230 -10.43 -1.20 -14.48
C SER A 230 -10.38 -1.05 -16.00
N GLU A 231 -9.73 0.00 -16.50
CA GLU A 231 -9.45 0.11 -17.94
C GLU A 231 -8.59 -1.07 -18.39
N ASP A 232 -8.91 -1.64 -19.55
CA ASP A 232 -8.23 -2.83 -20.07
C ASP A 232 -6.92 -2.45 -20.77
N PHE A 233 -5.89 -2.11 -19.99
CA PHE A 233 -4.51 -1.98 -20.48
C PHE A 233 -3.54 -2.79 -19.61
N HIS A 234 -2.37 -3.11 -20.17
CA HIS A 234 -1.37 -3.87 -19.43
C HIS A 234 -0.57 -2.97 -18.48
N PRO A 235 -0.49 -3.33 -17.19
CA PRO A 235 0.44 -2.68 -16.28
C PRO A 235 1.85 -2.68 -16.86
N HIS A 236 2.55 -1.56 -16.73
CA HIS A 236 3.93 -1.46 -17.22
C HIS A 236 4.80 -0.61 -16.30
N LYS A 237 6.09 -0.88 -16.35
CA LYS A 237 7.10 -0.13 -15.62
C LYS A 237 7.32 1.20 -16.32
N LEU A 238 7.31 2.30 -15.55
CA LEU A 238 7.68 3.62 -16.06
C LEU A 238 9.20 3.70 -16.20
N LYS A 239 9.67 4.29 -17.30
CA LYS A 239 11.09 4.53 -17.49
C LYS A 239 11.52 5.75 -16.68
N TYR A 240 12.49 5.56 -15.77
CA TYR A 240 13.12 6.72 -15.13
C TYR A 240 13.96 7.51 -16.13
N ILE A 241 13.80 8.83 -16.10
CA ILE A 241 14.61 9.79 -16.84
C ILE A 241 15.10 10.89 -15.90
N SER A 242 16.28 11.42 -16.15
CA SER A 242 16.79 12.55 -15.38
C SER A 242 15.95 13.81 -15.64
N TYR A 243 15.95 14.75 -14.69
CA TYR A 243 15.26 16.03 -14.88
C TYR A 243 15.82 16.83 -16.07
N ASP A 244 17.11 16.75 -16.31
CA ASP A 244 17.75 17.42 -17.45
C ASP A 244 17.30 16.81 -18.78
N GLU A 245 17.25 15.47 -18.87
CA GLU A 245 16.71 14.77 -20.04
C GLU A 245 15.24 15.14 -20.30
N PHE A 246 14.43 15.23 -19.23
CA PHE A 246 13.05 15.72 -19.35
C PHE A 246 13.00 17.15 -19.90
N GLN A 247 13.80 18.06 -19.36
CA GLN A 247 13.84 19.47 -19.80
C GLN A 247 14.22 19.59 -21.27
N ASP A 248 15.21 18.84 -21.73
CA ASP A 248 15.77 18.96 -23.06
C ASP A 248 14.92 18.28 -24.14
N VAL A 249 14.30 17.14 -23.82
CA VAL A 249 13.66 16.29 -24.83
C VAL A 249 12.14 16.32 -24.75
N LEU A 250 11.57 16.32 -23.53
CA LEU A 250 10.13 16.07 -23.33
C LEU A 250 9.35 17.32 -22.94
N LYS A 251 9.98 18.30 -22.33
CA LYS A 251 9.30 19.50 -21.82
C LYS A 251 8.56 20.29 -22.89
N GLU A 252 9.11 20.41 -24.09
CA GLU A 252 8.40 21.05 -25.20
C GLU A 252 7.14 20.29 -25.61
N ARG A 253 7.22 18.96 -25.59
CA ARG A 253 6.09 18.09 -25.89
C ARG A 253 4.98 18.26 -24.86
N ASP A 254 5.32 18.37 -23.57
CA ASP A 254 4.40 18.39 -22.46
C ASP A 254 3.93 19.81 -22.07
N ARG A 255 4.52 20.85 -22.62
CA ARG A 255 4.25 22.29 -22.33
C ARG A 255 2.91 22.81 -22.83
N GLY A 256 2.07 22.02 -23.38
CA GLY A 256 0.80 22.53 -23.94
C GLY A 256 -0.39 22.20 -23.05
N THR A 257 -1.25 23.18 -22.83
CA THR A 257 -2.63 22.98 -22.42
C THR A 257 -3.46 22.27 -23.48
N ASN A 258 -2.82 21.77 -24.54
CA ASN A 258 -3.48 21.12 -25.64
C ASN A 258 -3.78 19.67 -25.27
N VAL A 259 -5.06 19.33 -25.14
CA VAL A 259 -5.58 17.99 -24.80
C VAL A 259 -4.99 16.87 -25.70
N SER A 260 -4.53 17.22 -26.91
CA SER A 260 -3.89 16.26 -27.83
C SER A 260 -2.50 15.76 -27.38
N ARG A 261 -1.93 16.31 -26.32
CA ARG A 261 -0.62 15.91 -25.76
C ARG A 261 -0.74 15.06 -24.49
N LEU A 262 -1.96 14.91 -23.99
CA LEU A 262 -2.23 14.02 -22.86
C LEU A 262 -2.25 12.57 -23.36
N ALA A 263 -1.59 11.67 -22.64
CA ALA A 263 -1.55 10.25 -22.98
C ALA A 263 -1.28 9.40 -21.74
N ILE A 264 -1.22 8.10 -21.92
CA ILE A 264 -0.78 7.17 -20.87
C ILE A 264 0.67 7.48 -20.54
N PRO A 265 1.03 7.68 -19.24
CA PRO A 265 2.40 7.92 -18.82
C PRO A 265 3.35 6.77 -19.18
N GLU A 266 4.52 7.10 -19.70
CA GLU A 266 5.58 6.13 -20.07
C GLU A 266 6.85 6.34 -19.26
N CYS A 267 7.06 7.59 -18.79
CA CYS A 267 8.26 7.98 -18.07
C CYS A 267 7.91 8.64 -16.74
N VAL A 268 8.84 8.51 -15.79
CA VAL A 268 8.84 9.22 -14.51
C VAL A 268 10.16 9.97 -14.35
N TYR A 269 10.12 11.16 -13.75
CA TYR A 269 11.30 11.96 -13.43
C TYR A 269 11.18 12.59 -12.05
N ARG A 270 12.31 12.81 -11.38
CA ARG A 270 12.35 13.55 -10.11
C ARG A 270 12.38 15.05 -10.39
N THR A 271 11.51 15.82 -9.74
CA THR A 271 11.53 17.28 -9.80
C THR A 271 12.48 17.86 -8.74
N GLN A 272 12.77 19.16 -8.80
CA GLN A 272 13.59 19.83 -7.80
C GLN A 272 12.88 20.07 -6.46
N ASP A 273 11.53 20.00 -6.45
CA ASP A 273 10.68 20.31 -5.29
C ASP A 273 10.24 19.07 -4.52
N GLU A 274 11.05 18.00 -4.53
CA GLU A 274 10.72 16.71 -3.89
C GLU A 274 9.38 16.12 -4.33
N LYS A 275 9.12 16.21 -5.62
CA LYS A 275 7.98 15.59 -6.30
C LYS A 275 8.50 14.64 -7.37
N PHE A 276 7.61 13.86 -7.92
CA PHE A 276 7.85 13.18 -9.17
C PHE A 276 6.92 13.73 -10.26
N GLY A 277 7.40 13.72 -11.47
CA GLY A 277 6.63 14.10 -12.64
C GLY A 277 6.46 12.95 -13.61
N LEU A 278 5.40 13.00 -14.40
CA LEU A 278 5.02 12.00 -15.40
C LEU A 278 5.10 12.58 -16.80
N SER A 279 5.57 11.78 -17.72
CA SER A 279 5.61 12.12 -19.14
C SER A 279 5.21 10.92 -20.00
N PRO A 280 4.24 11.06 -20.94
CA PRO A 280 3.30 12.17 -21.11
C PRO A 280 2.47 12.45 -19.85
N VAL A 281 1.89 13.66 -19.79
CA VAL A 281 0.94 14.02 -18.75
C VAL A 281 -0.30 13.12 -18.87
N PRO A 282 -0.82 12.58 -17.76
CA PRO A 282 -1.98 11.67 -17.79
C PRO A 282 -3.18 12.24 -18.52
N ASP A 283 -3.75 11.50 -19.46
CA ASP A 283 -4.98 11.86 -20.17
C ASP A 283 -6.25 11.58 -19.35
N MET A 284 -6.15 10.74 -18.33
CA MET A 284 -7.27 10.29 -17.50
C MET A 284 -6.91 10.18 -16.02
N SER A 285 -7.96 10.14 -15.19
CA SER A 285 -7.85 9.88 -13.74
C SER A 285 -8.11 8.40 -13.40
N THR A 286 -7.74 7.49 -14.32
CA THR A 286 -8.01 6.05 -14.22
C THR A 286 -6.75 5.21 -14.04
N TYR A 287 -5.64 5.86 -13.68
CA TYR A 287 -4.37 5.18 -13.42
C TYR A 287 -3.97 5.30 -11.96
N THR A 288 -3.29 4.28 -11.47
CA THR A 288 -2.61 4.27 -10.17
C THR A 288 -1.14 3.98 -10.40
N ILE A 289 -0.27 4.79 -9.81
CA ILE A 289 1.16 4.57 -9.80
C ILE A 289 1.53 3.93 -8.49
N SER A 290 2.19 2.78 -8.55
CA SER A 290 2.77 2.10 -7.39
C SER A 290 4.28 2.20 -7.45
N TYR A 291 4.91 2.51 -6.32
CA TYR A 291 6.37 2.61 -6.21
C TYR A 291 6.86 2.33 -4.80
N GLU A 292 8.12 1.94 -4.71
CA GLU A 292 8.80 1.62 -3.47
C GLU A 292 9.60 2.81 -2.95
N TYR A 293 9.61 2.98 -1.62
CA TYR A 293 10.40 4.00 -0.96
C TYR A 293 10.83 3.55 0.44
N TRP A 294 11.82 4.22 0.98
CA TRP A 294 12.29 4.02 2.36
C TRP A 294 11.92 5.24 3.19
N LYS A 295 11.34 4.97 4.35
CA LYS A 295 10.89 6.01 5.29
C LYS A 295 12.06 6.54 6.11
N THR A 296 11.91 7.77 6.60
CA THR A 296 12.69 8.25 7.73
C THR A 296 12.26 7.51 8.98
N THR A 297 13.19 7.29 9.92
CA THR A 297 12.84 6.66 11.19
C THR A 297 11.96 7.57 12.05
N THR A 298 11.04 6.97 12.80
CA THR A 298 10.16 7.70 13.71
C THR A 298 10.94 8.17 14.95
N VAL A 299 10.82 9.44 15.31
CA VAL A 299 11.38 9.99 16.56
C VAL A 299 10.52 9.56 17.73
N LEU A 300 11.10 8.82 18.67
CA LEU A 300 10.41 8.39 19.88
C LEU A 300 10.16 9.55 20.82
N SER A 301 8.95 9.71 21.33
CA SER A 301 8.50 10.82 22.17
C SER A 301 7.85 10.38 23.48
N SER A 302 7.04 9.34 23.44
CA SER A 302 6.29 8.79 24.57
C SER A 302 6.97 7.55 25.17
N ASP A 303 6.72 7.28 26.43
CA ASP A 303 7.27 6.12 27.17
C ASP A 303 7.05 4.77 26.48
N SER A 304 5.91 4.64 25.80
CA SER A 304 5.46 3.41 25.13
C SER A 304 5.89 3.32 23.64
N ASP A 305 6.49 4.38 23.09
CA ASP A 305 6.90 4.36 21.68
C ASP A 305 7.96 3.28 21.44
N THR A 306 7.87 2.62 20.29
CA THR A 306 8.79 1.59 19.85
C THR A 306 9.53 2.02 18.58
N SER A 307 10.75 1.55 18.40
CA SER A 307 11.53 1.87 17.19
C SER A 307 11.14 0.96 16.03
N ASP A 308 11.41 1.42 14.80
CA ASP A 308 11.27 0.62 13.58
C ASP A 308 12.32 -0.49 13.49
N ILE A 309 13.39 -0.42 14.29
CA ILE A 309 14.48 -1.41 14.30
C ILE A 309 13.97 -2.73 14.88
N PRO A 310 14.13 -3.88 14.17
CA PRO A 310 13.64 -5.17 14.64
C PRO A 310 14.25 -5.57 15.99
N ALA A 311 13.43 -6.19 16.87
CA ALA A 311 13.79 -6.56 18.24
C ALA A 311 15.13 -7.31 18.39
N ARG A 312 15.52 -8.12 17.41
CA ARG A 312 16.78 -8.85 17.42
C ARG A 312 18.03 -7.97 17.32
N TYR A 313 17.88 -6.70 16.95
CA TYR A 313 18.97 -5.73 16.79
C TYR A 313 18.94 -4.58 17.80
N GLU A 314 18.11 -4.66 18.82
CA GLU A 314 17.99 -3.65 19.88
C GLU A 314 19.32 -3.36 20.58
N HIS A 315 20.19 -4.35 20.67
CA HIS A 315 21.53 -4.18 21.27
C HIS A 315 22.41 -3.18 20.52
N ALA A 316 22.21 -3.00 19.19
CA ALA A 316 22.91 -1.96 18.44
C ALA A 316 22.54 -0.56 18.93
N VAL A 317 21.23 -0.33 19.17
CA VAL A 317 20.73 0.95 19.70
C VAL A 317 21.29 1.20 21.09
N ILE A 318 21.25 0.19 21.98
CA ILE A 318 21.77 0.30 23.36
C ILE A 318 23.27 0.60 23.36
N ALA A 319 24.07 -0.14 22.58
CA ALA A 319 25.51 0.07 22.48
C ALA A 319 25.86 1.49 21.98
N LYS A 320 25.16 1.97 20.95
CA LYS A 320 25.36 3.32 20.42
C LYS A 320 24.94 4.42 21.39
N ALA A 321 23.78 4.25 22.06
CA ALA A 321 23.32 5.21 23.05
C ALA A 321 24.25 5.25 24.27
N ARG A 322 24.77 4.10 24.73
CA ARG A 322 25.79 4.00 25.77
C ARG A 322 27.09 4.68 25.36
N TYR A 323 27.52 4.53 24.11
CA TYR A 323 28.67 5.28 23.58
C TYR A 323 28.48 6.80 23.77
N TYR A 324 27.34 7.37 23.42
CA TYR A 324 27.10 8.80 23.59
C TYR A 324 27.10 9.25 25.06
N ALA A 325 26.54 8.43 25.95
CA ALA A 325 26.54 8.70 27.39
C ALA A 325 27.97 8.64 27.97
N ALA A 326 28.79 7.69 27.55
CA ALA A 326 30.20 7.54 27.99
C ALA A 326 31.06 8.69 27.48
N VAL A 327 30.88 9.14 26.22
CA VAL A 327 31.59 10.31 25.68
C VAL A 327 31.30 11.55 26.51
N LEU A 328 30.05 11.80 26.91
CA LEU A 328 29.69 12.93 27.75
C LEU A 328 30.38 12.88 29.13
N ARG A 329 30.58 11.69 29.68
CA ARG A 329 31.24 11.46 30.95
C ARG A 329 32.78 11.49 30.87
N SER A 330 33.32 11.66 29.65
CA SER A 330 34.76 11.53 29.38
C SER A 330 35.35 10.14 29.76
N ASP A 331 34.47 9.11 29.77
CA ASP A 331 34.86 7.72 29.98
C ASP A 331 35.26 7.09 28.62
N THR A 332 36.51 7.27 28.29
CA THR A 332 37.06 6.81 27.00
C THR A 332 37.10 5.28 26.87
N ALA A 333 37.27 4.54 27.97
CA ALA A 333 37.30 3.10 27.97
C ALA A 333 35.92 2.50 27.62
N THR A 334 34.88 2.93 28.32
CA THR A 334 33.50 2.51 28.05
C THR A 334 33.03 2.98 26.66
N ALA A 335 33.40 4.20 26.23
CA ALA A 335 33.09 4.70 24.92
C ALA A 335 33.68 3.82 23.81
N GLN A 336 34.98 3.47 23.90
CA GLN A 336 35.64 2.62 22.91
C GLN A 336 35.04 1.20 22.87
N ALA A 337 34.79 0.60 24.02
CA ALA A 337 34.15 -0.72 24.10
C ALA A 337 32.74 -0.72 23.47
N SER A 338 31.93 0.30 23.79
CA SER A 338 30.57 0.44 23.26
C SER A 338 30.56 0.69 21.74
N LEU A 339 31.53 1.43 21.22
CA LEU A 339 31.65 1.66 19.77
C LEU A 339 32.02 0.36 19.04
N THR A 340 32.97 -0.42 19.58
CA THR A 340 33.33 -1.72 19.01
C THR A 340 32.15 -2.68 18.99
N GLU A 341 31.38 -2.74 20.08
CA GLU A 341 30.16 -3.56 20.16
C GLU A 341 29.13 -3.11 19.13
N PHE A 342 28.92 -1.81 18.99
CA PHE A 342 28.03 -1.23 17.96
C PHE A 342 28.46 -1.65 16.55
N ASP A 343 29.73 -1.50 16.20
CA ASP A 343 30.25 -1.85 14.88
C ASP A 343 30.07 -3.33 14.56
N ASP A 344 30.23 -4.22 15.55
CA ASP A 344 29.96 -5.65 15.38
C ASP A 344 28.49 -5.96 15.17
N HIS A 345 27.58 -5.26 15.88
CA HIS A 345 26.16 -5.39 15.63
C HIS A 345 25.77 -4.86 14.25
N MET A 346 26.33 -3.74 13.82
CA MET A 346 26.07 -3.17 12.48
C MET A 346 26.55 -4.11 11.36
N LYS A 347 27.72 -4.74 11.52
CA LYS A 347 28.18 -5.76 10.56
C LYS A 347 27.19 -6.92 10.43
N LYS A 348 26.67 -7.42 11.57
CA LYS A 348 25.67 -8.51 11.57
C LYS A 348 24.39 -8.06 10.88
N MET A 349 23.88 -6.86 11.21
CA MET A 349 22.68 -6.30 10.58
C MET A 349 22.84 -6.21 9.06
N ARG A 350 23.96 -5.70 8.56
CA ARG A 350 24.24 -5.59 7.13
C ARG A 350 24.26 -6.95 6.44
N ILE A 351 24.94 -7.93 7.04
CA ILE A 351 25.02 -9.29 6.47
C ILE A 351 23.65 -9.96 6.39
N GLU A 352 22.79 -9.73 7.37
CA GLU A 352 21.49 -10.40 7.47
C GLU A 352 20.38 -9.70 6.68
N LEU A 353 20.38 -8.36 6.64
CA LEU A 353 19.29 -7.56 6.13
C LEU A 353 19.54 -6.99 4.74
N VAL A 354 20.77 -6.59 4.43
CA VAL A 354 21.08 -6.01 3.11
C VAL A 354 21.20 -7.11 2.07
N ASN A 355 20.59 -6.92 0.91
CA ASN A 355 20.51 -7.94 -0.13
C ASN A 355 21.90 -8.28 -0.69
N LYS A 356 22.32 -9.54 -0.58
CA LYS A 356 23.65 -10.01 -1.01
C LYS A 356 23.93 -9.81 -2.51
N LYS A 357 22.92 -9.61 -3.34
CA LYS A 357 23.10 -9.36 -4.79
C LYS A 357 23.78 -8.04 -5.08
N ASP A 358 23.59 -7.03 -4.23
CA ASP A 358 24.17 -5.70 -4.44
C ASP A 358 25.61 -5.60 -3.92
N TYR A 359 25.99 -6.46 -2.99
CA TYR A 359 27.36 -6.54 -2.48
C TYR A 359 28.38 -7.04 -3.51
N PHE A 360 27.94 -7.81 -4.51
CA PHE A 360 28.84 -8.33 -5.57
C PHE A 360 29.03 -7.38 -6.75
N ARG A 361 28.31 -6.25 -6.80
CA ARG A 361 28.50 -5.23 -7.84
C ARG A 361 29.53 -4.15 -7.50
N ALA A 362 30.04 -4.14 -6.28
CA ALA A 362 31.00 -3.13 -5.80
C ALA A 362 32.46 -3.64 -5.74
N VAL A 363 32.81 -4.73 -6.47
CA VAL A 363 34.19 -5.23 -6.61
C VAL A 363 34.60 -5.18 -8.08
#